data_d840d3dbb96c07d608815be19c320d4d
#
_entry.id   d840d3dbb96c07d608815be19c320d4d
#
_cell.length_a   1.000
_cell.length_b   1.000
_cell.length_c   1.000
_cell.angle_alpha   90.00
_cell.angle_beta   90.00
_cell.angle_gamma   90.00
#
_symmetry.space_group_name_H-M   'P 1'
#
loop_
_entity.id
_entity.type
_entity.pdbx_description
1 polymer ?
#
loop_
_entity_poly.entity_id
_entity_poly.type
_entity_poly.pdbx_seq_one_letter_code
_entity_poly.pdbx_strand_id
1 'polypeptide(L)'
;MRNGFKGMVVALGVVAMMAAGCAKEEVVKKDEPVVQQQTVKQQEPVKQAEPVKQEEPQQVVPPKQEEASAAKASEAVALETVYFDFDKSDLRQDSRDALSKNAETLLKQVADAKIQIAGHCDERGSDEYNLALGERRAKSVAKYLTTLGVKADRISTISYGKEKPAVQGNDEAAWSKNRRAEFVIVK
;
A
#
# COMPACT_ATOMS: atom_id res chain seq x y z
N MET A 1 -4.16 -44.34 43.39
CA MET A 1 -2.89 -44.84 42.83
C MET A 1 -2.21 -43.61 42.24
N ARG A 2 -1.46 -42.85 42.93
CA ARG A 2 -0.09 -42.86 43.53
C ARG A 2 0.94 -43.42 42.55
N ASN A 3 1.65 -42.52 41.88
CA ASN A 3 3.06 -42.57 41.50
C ASN A 3 3.33 -41.22 40.83
N GLY A 4 4.17 -40.30 41.24
CA GLY A 4 5.37 -40.38 42.09
C GLY A 4 6.60 -40.60 41.20
N PHE A 5 7.16 -39.54 40.57
CA PHE A 5 8.51 -39.61 40.07
C PHE A 5 9.30 -38.35 40.47
N LYS A 6 10.19 -38.62 41.39
CA LYS A 6 11.27 -37.80 41.94
C LYS A 6 12.26 -37.44 40.81
N GLY A 7 12.73 -36.23 40.62
CA GLY A 7 13.89 -35.66 41.22
C GLY A 7 15.18 -36.08 40.52
N MET A 8 15.83 -35.15 39.83
CA MET A 8 17.30 -35.21 39.65
C MET A 8 17.85 -33.80 39.50
N VAL A 9 18.45 -33.38 40.61
CA VAL A 9 19.36 -32.23 40.67
C VAL A 9 20.74 -32.70 40.23
N VAL A 10 21.38 -32.06 39.30
CA VAL A 10 22.82 -32.17 39.09
C VAL A 10 23.43 -30.78 39.08
N ALA A 11 24.36 -30.65 39.98
CA ALA A 11 25.07 -29.46 40.37
C ALA A 11 26.31 -29.17 39.52
N LEU A 12 26.69 -27.90 39.57
CA LEU A 12 28.04 -27.31 39.53
C LEU A 12 29.06 -27.73 38.45
N GLY A 13 29.52 -26.73 37.75
CA GLY A 13 30.81 -26.68 37.07
C GLY A 13 31.24 -25.25 36.82
N VAL A 14 31.80 -24.59 37.86
CA VAL A 14 32.54 -23.32 37.75
C VAL A 14 33.93 -23.63 37.24
N VAL A 15 34.30 -23.10 36.11
CA VAL A 15 35.73 -22.97 35.72
C VAL A 15 36.01 -21.51 35.37
N ALA A 16 36.62 -20.83 36.32
CA ALA A 16 37.29 -19.56 36.10
C ALA A 16 38.65 -19.83 35.48
N MET A 17 38.94 -19.17 34.34
CA MET A 17 40.31 -19.08 33.85
C MET A 17 40.61 -17.63 33.47
N MET A 18 41.31 -16.96 34.38
CA MET A 18 41.99 -15.70 34.12
C MET A 18 43.22 -15.96 33.22
N ALA A 19 43.35 -15.20 32.17
CA ALA A 19 44.63 -14.95 31.54
C ALA A 19 44.72 -13.46 31.17
N ALA A 20 45.57 -12.76 31.90
CA ALA A 20 46.02 -11.41 31.61
C ALA A 20 46.93 -11.43 30.37
N GLY A 21 46.70 -10.52 29.45
CA GLY A 21 47.59 -10.27 28.32
C GLY A 21 47.62 -8.78 28.02
N CYS A 22 48.77 -8.17 28.32
CA CYS A 22 49.08 -6.76 28.19
C CYS A 22 49.04 -6.23 26.75
N ALA A 23 48.58 -5.02 26.63
CA ALA A 23 49.10 -3.87 25.89
C ALA A 23 49.63 -4.03 24.47
N LYS A 24 48.99 -3.30 23.55
CA LYS A 24 49.69 -2.28 22.76
C LYS A 24 48.69 -1.32 22.15
N GLU A 25 48.73 -0.06 22.59
CA GLU A 25 48.17 1.07 21.89
C GLU A 25 48.97 1.28 20.61
N GLU A 26 48.35 1.07 19.45
CA GLU A 26 48.82 1.67 18.20
C GLU A 26 47.88 2.85 17.90
N VAL A 27 48.44 4.03 18.03
CA VAL A 27 47.89 5.29 17.56
C VAL A 27 47.84 5.23 16.04
N VAL A 28 46.67 4.90 15.50
CA VAL A 28 46.42 5.07 14.07
C VAL A 28 46.04 6.52 13.82
N LYS A 29 46.92 7.21 13.12
CA LYS A 29 46.75 8.57 12.63
C LYS A 29 45.45 8.67 11.81
N LYS A 30 44.69 9.67 12.16
CA LYS A 30 43.53 10.16 11.49
C LYS A 30 43.92 10.77 10.13
N ASP A 31 43.77 9.99 9.06
CA ASP A 31 43.83 10.53 7.70
C ASP A 31 42.47 11.09 7.35
N GLU A 32 42.42 12.40 7.22
CA GLU A 32 41.25 13.13 6.69
C GLU A 32 41.11 12.81 5.19
N PRO A 33 39.91 12.47 4.68
CA PRO A 33 39.72 12.41 3.24
C PRO A 33 39.64 13.84 2.67
N VAL A 34 40.62 14.12 1.82
CA VAL A 34 40.68 15.31 0.96
C VAL A 34 39.40 15.40 0.13
N VAL A 35 38.59 16.44 0.40
CA VAL A 35 37.51 16.84 -0.44
C VAL A 35 38.06 17.36 -1.76
N GLN A 36 38.02 16.56 -2.80
CA GLN A 36 38.26 17.02 -4.16
C GLN A 36 37.09 17.88 -4.61
N GLN A 37 37.29 19.18 -4.59
CA GLN A 37 36.46 20.14 -5.29
C GLN A 37 36.54 19.85 -6.81
N GLN A 38 35.53 19.19 -7.34
CA GLN A 38 35.35 19.15 -8.80
C GLN A 38 34.90 20.53 -9.27
N THR A 39 35.80 21.17 -9.95
CA THR A 39 35.62 22.42 -10.69
C THR A 39 34.51 22.21 -11.73
N VAL A 40 33.36 22.84 -11.52
CA VAL A 40 32.31 22.94 -12.52
C VAL A 40 32.85 23.79 -13.66
N LYS A 41 33.16 23.16 -14.78
CA LYS A 41 33.42 23.84 -16.04
C LYS A 41 32.12 24.49 -16.50
N GLN A 42 32.12 25.82 -16.48
CA GLN A 42 31.19 26.69 -17.17
C GLN A 42 31.12 26.25 -18.64
N GLN A 43 30.00 25.73 -19.08
CA GLN A 43 29.68 25.58 -20.48
C GLN A 43 29.08 26.88 -21.00
N GLU A 44 29.64 27.36 -22.10
CA GLU A 44 29.25 28.54 -22.83
C GLU A 44 27.80 28.49 -23.33
N PRO A 45 27.15 29.64 -23.54
CA PRO A 45 25.76 29.72 -23.98
C PRO A 45 25.59 29.19 -25.40
N VAL A 46 24.83 28.15 -25.56
CA VAL A 46 24.39 27.63 -26.86
C VAL A 46 23.41 28.61 -27.47
N LYS A 47 23.80 29.09 -28.63
CA LYS A 47 23.15 29.92 -29.62
C LYS A 47 21.68 29.57 -29.77
N GLN A 48 20.85 30.64 -29.73
CA GLN A 48 19.43 30.63 -30.10
C GLN A 48 19.21 29.92 -31.41
N ALA A 49 18.45 28.83 -31.38
CA ALA A 49 17.82 28.25 -32.57
C ALA A 49 16.42 28.85 -32.72
N GLU A 50 16.08 29.12 -33.94
CA GLU A 50 14.89 29.82 -34.42
C GLU A 50 13.55 29.20 -33.97
N PRO A 51 12.45 29.98 -33.97
CA PRO A 51 11.15 29.51 -33.52
C PRO A 51 10.57 28.48 -34.50
N VAL A 52 10.45 27.25 -34.01
CA VAL A 52 9.66 26.22 -34.68
C VAL A 52 8.21 26.60 -34.56
N LYS A 53 7.61 26.80 -35.74
CA LYS A 53 6.21 27.03 -36.04
C LYS A 53 5.33 26.15 -35.15
N GLN A 54 4.50 26.79 -34.31
CA GLN A 54 3.45 26.14 -33.56
C GLN A 54 2.48 25.45 -34.53
N GLU A 55 2.52 24.14 -34.55
CA GLU A 55 1.39 23.37 -35.04
C GLU A 55 0.31 23.40 -33.94
N GLU A 56 -0.83 23.86 -34.36
CA GLU A 56 -2.08 23.95 -33.60
C GLU A 56 -2.39 22.61 -32.97
N PRO A 57 -2.68 22.52 -31.63
CA PRO A 57 -3.05 21.24 -31.02
C PRO A 57 -4.39 20.81 -31.60
N GLN A 58 -4.36 19.73 -32.35
CA GLN A 58 -5.58 19.03 -32.74
C GLN A 58 -6.32 18.67 -31.43
N GLN A 59 -7.52 19.21 -31.30
CA GLN A 59 -8.46 18.83 -30.24
C GLN A 59 -8.69 17.32 -30.34
N VAL A 60 -8.03 16.59 -29.47
CA VAL A 60 -8.41 15.23 -29.18
C VAL A 60 -9.74 15.33 -28.43
N VAL A 61 -10.81 15.08 -29.15
CA VAL A 61 -12.15 14.91 -28.58
C VAL A 61 -12.04 13.85 -27.48
N PRO A 62 -12.38 14.17 -26.23
CA PRO A 62 -12.39 13.15 -25.18
C PRO A 62 -13.37 12.05 -25.58
N PRO A 63 -13.01 10.77 -25.44
CA PRO A 63 -13.97 9.71 -25.66
C PRO A 63 -15.15 9.95 -24.73
N LYS A 64 -16.32 10.12 -25.33
CA LYS A 64 -17.62 10.18 -24.71
C LYS A 64 -17.68 9.16 -23.60
N GLN A 65 -17.79 9.62 -22.37
CA GLN A 65 -18.09 8.78 -21.21
C GLN A 65 -19.36 8.00 -21.55
N GLU A 66 -19.23 6.74 -21.88
CA GLU A 66 -20.30 5.80 -21.73
C GLU A 66 -20.53 5.69 -20.22
N GLU A 67 -21.48 6.44 -19.73
CA GLU A 67 -22.15 6.16 -18.48
C GLU A 67 -22.67 4.74 -18.60
N ALA A 68 -21.89 3.79 -18.06
CA ALA A 68 -22.37 2.44 -17.88
C ALA A 68 -23.48 2.47 -16.81
N SER A 69 -24.66 2.81 -17.25
CA SER A 69 -25.92 2.45 -16.66
C SER A 69 -25.98 0.92 -16.57
N ALA A 70 -25.52 0.38 -15.48
CA ALA A 70 -25.73 -1.00 -15.12
C ALA A 70 -26.22 -1.11 -13.67
N ALA A 71 -27.21 -0.30 -13.34
CA ALA A 71 -28.04 -0.57 -12.20
C ALA A 71 -29.21 -1.47 -12.67
N LYS A 72 -28.95 -2.77 -12.78
CA LYS A 72 -30.03 -3.76 -12.77
C LYS A 72 -29.90 -4.56 -11.48
N ALA A 73 -30.74 -4.20 -10.53
CA ALA A 73 -30.92 -4.82 -9.23
C ALA A 73 -31.22 -6.33 -9.42
N SER A 74 -30.21 -7.14 -9.17
CA SER A 74 -30.39 -8.42 -8.49
C SER A 74 -30.18 -8.11 -7.00
N GLU A 75 -30.87 -8.81 -6.09
CA GLU A 75 -30.72 -8.63 -4.64
C GLU A 75 -29.24 -8.39 -4.31
N ALA A 76 -28.92 -7.11 -4.02
CA ALA A 76 -27.55 -6.68 -4.05
C ALA A 76 -26.91 -7.14 -2.76
N VAL A 77 -26.14 -8.21 -2.84
CA VAL A 77 -25.22 -8.57 -1.78
C VAL A 77 -24.35 -7.35 -1.50
N ALA A 78 -24.62 -6.66 -0.41
CA ALA A 78 -23.91 -5.46 -0.02
C ALA A 78 -22.62 -5.87 0.70
N LEU A 79 -21.48 -5.48 0.15
CA LEU A 79 -20.17 -5.62 0.79
C LEU A 79 -19.82 -4.31 1.50
N GLU A 80 -19.29 -4.43 2.72
CA GLU A 80 -18.90 -3.28 3.53
C GLU A 80 -17.66 -2.61 2.94
N THR A 81 -17.66 -1.28 2.83
CA THR A 81 -16.51 -0.46 2.44
C THR A 81 -15.43 -0.49 3.51
N VAL A 82 -14.17 -0.51 3.10
CA VAL A 82 -13.00 -0.56 3.98
C VAL A 82 -12.29 0.79 3.97
N TYR A 83 -11.93 1.31 5.15
CA TYR A 83 -11.32 2.62 5.32
C TYR A 83 -9.86 2.52 5.78
N PHE A 84 -9.08 3.57 5.44
CA PHE A 84 -7.66 3.63 5.72
C PHE A 84 -7.28 4.93 6.44
N ASP A 85 -6.19 4.85 7.20
CA ASP A 85 -5.54 6.03 7.74
C ASP A 85 -4.86 6.86 6.64
N PHE A 86 -4.55 8.11 6.99
CA PHE A 86 -3.81 8.99 6.09
C PHE A 86 -2.48 8.36 5.69
N ASP A 87 -2.22 8.36 4.39
CA ASP A 87 -0.99 7.87 3.77
C ASP A 87 -0.66 6.40 4.05
N LYS A 88 -1.64 5.60 4.49
CA LYS A 88 -1.47 4.17 4.77
C LYS A 88 -2.27 3.28 3.84
N SER A 89 -1.74 2.08 3.63
CA SER A 89 -2.40 0.96 2.97
C SER A 89 -2.54 -0.27 3.89
N ASP A 90 -2.11 -0.15 5.15
CA ASP A 90 -2.28 -1.19 6.16
C ASP A 90 -3.73 -1.24 6.64
N LEU A 91 -4.22 -2.45 6.85
CA LEU A 91 -5.59 -2.67 7.32
C LEU A 91 -5.69 -2.41 8.83
N ARG A 92 -6.59 -1.52 9.21
CA ARG A 92 -7.00 -1.26 10.59
C ARG A 92 -7.79 -2.43 11.13
N GLN A 93 -8.04 -2.47 12.45
CA GLN A 93 -8.82 -3.55 13.05
C GLN A 93 -10.27 -3.56 12.54
N ASP A 94 -10.94 -2.40 12.53
CA ASP A 94 -12.28 -2.25 12.00
C ASP A 94 -12.39 -2.67 10.52
N SER A 95 -11.36 -2.37 9.73
CA SER A 95 -11.26 -2.80 8.34
C SER A 95 -11.13 -4.31 8.21
N ARG A 96 -10.38 -4.97 9.09
CA ARG A 96 -10.29 -6.43 9.12
C ARG A 96 -11.61 -7.09 9.52
N ASP A 97 -12.32 -6.49 10.46
CA ASP A 97 -13.63 -6.98 10.90
C ASP A 97 -14.67 -6.88 9.77
N ALA A 98 -14.70 -5.75 9.05
CA ALA A 98 -15.53 -5.58 7.85
C ALA A 98 -15.15 -6.61 6.76
N LEU A 99 -13.85 -6.82 6.52
CA LEU A 99 -13.39 -7.81 5.54
C LEU A 99 -13.74 -9.25 5.92
N SER A 100 -13.78 -9.56 7.20
CA SER A 100 -14.20 -10.89 7.66
C SER A 100 -15.67 -11.17 7.32
N LYS A 101 -16.56 -10.17 7.51
CA LYS A 101 -17.97 -10.25 7.10
C LYS A 101 -18.12 -10.32 5.57
N ASN A 102 -17.34 -9.50 4.86
CA ASN A 102 -17.33 -9.54 3.39
C ASN A 102 -16.89 -10.91 2.86
N ALA A 103 -15.84 -11.50 3.45
CA ALA A 103 -15.37 -12.83 3.08
C ALA A 103 -16.45 -13.91 3.33
N GLU A 104 -17.12 -13.86 4.47
CA GLU A 104 -18.23 -14.76 4.77
C GLU A 104 -19.34 -14.66 3.72
N THR A 105 -19.73 -13.44 3.36
CA THR A 105 -20.71 -13.17 2.32
C THR A 105 -20.25 -13.70 0.95
N LEU A 106 -19.01 -13.43 0.57
CA LEU A 106 -18.43 -13.87 -0.69
C LEU A 106 -18.30 -15.39 -0.81
N LEU A 107 -18.09 -16.08 0.30
CA LEU A 107 -17.96 -17.54 0.33
C LEU A 107 -19.30 -18.27 0.39
N LYS A 108 -20.31 -17.68 1.07
CA LYS A 108 -21.60 -18.34 1.30
C LYS A 108 -22.67 -17.92 0.30
N GLN A 109 -22.73 -16.65 -0.09
CA GLN A 109 -23.84 -16.13 -0.88
C GLN A 109 -23.52 -15.97 -2.36
N VAL A 110 -22.26 -15.68 -2.70
CA VAL A 110 -21.83 -15.42 -4.07
C VAL A 110 -20.51 -16.13 -4.41
N ALA A 111 -20.48 -17.44 -4.12
CA ALA A 111 -19.26 -18.25 -4.20
C ALA A 111 -18.61 -18.26 -5.61
N ASP A 112 -19.37 -18.08 -6.68
CA ASP A 112 -18.89 -18.09 -8.06
C ASP A 112 -18.67 -16.68 -8.65
N ALA A 113 -19.10 -15.62 -7.95
CA ALA A 113 -18.97 -14.27 -8.47
C ALA A 113 -17.50 -13.79 -8.43
N LYS A 114 -17.11 -13.06 -9.45
CA LYS A 114 -15.86 -12.29 -9.46
C LYS A 114 -16.09 -10.95 -8.77
N ILE A 115 -15.07 -10.45 -8.12
CA ILE A 115 -15.09 -9.15 -7.45
C ILE A 115 -13.98 -8.26 -7.97
N GLN A 116 -14.27 -6.99 -8.09
CA GLN A 116 -13.28 -5.95 -8.33
C GLN A 116 -13.18 -5.09 -7.08
N ILE A 117 -11.96 -4.89 -6.61
CA ILE A 117 -11.65 -4.03 -5.47
C ILE A 117 -11.09 -2.73 -6.00
N ALA A 118 -11.78 -1.63 -5.74
CA ALA A 118 -11.42 -0.29 -6.17
C ALA A 118 -10.78 0.47 -5.01
N GLY A 119 -9.52 0.88 -5.17
CA GLY A 119 -8.80 1.68 -4.18
C GLY A 119 -8.90 3.17 -4.48
N HIS A 120 -9.17 3.95 -3.42
CA HIS A 120 -9.37 5.39 -3.47
C HIS A 120 -8.49 6.11 -2.45
N CYS A 121 -8.20 7.37 -2.73
CA CYS A 121 -7.44 8.27 -1.87
C CYS A 121 -8.19 9.58 -1.65
N ASP A 122 -7.74 10.34 -0.65
CA ASP A 122 -8.13 11.74 -0.52
C ASP A 122 -7.39 12.61 -1.56
N GLU A 123 -7.75 13.87 -1.67
CA GLU A 123 -7.26 14.78 -2.71
C GLU A 123 -5.77 15.19 -2.57
N ARG A 124 -5.16 14.98 -1.40
CA ARG A 124 -3.80 15.43 -1.08
C ARG A 124 -2.74 14.62 -1.83
N GLY A 125 -1.72 15.29 -2.36
CA GLY A 125 -0.63 14.68 -3.11
C GLY A 125 -0.84 14.68 -4.62
N SER A 126 0.13 14.15 -5.37
CA SER A 126 0.06 14.06 -6.84
C SER A 126 -0.88 12.94 -7.31
N ASP A 127 -1.28 12.98 -8.55
CA ASP A 127 -2.16 11.98 -9.15
C ASP A 127 -1.47 10.62 -9.22
N GLU A 128 -0.20 10.60 -9.62
CA GLU A 128 0.60 9.39 -9.73
C GLU A 128 0.81 8.73 -8.35
N TYR A 129 1.08 9.56 -7.33
CA TYR A 129 1.22 9.07 -5.96
C TYR A 129 -0.06 8.41 -5.46
N ASN A 130 -1.19 9.10 -5.64
CA ASN A 130 -2.50 8.61 -5.22
C ASN A 130 -2.95 7.38 -5.99
N LEU A 131 -2.63 7.32 -7.29
CA LEU A 131 -2.90 6.13 -8.10
C LEU A 131 -2.14 4.91 -7.53
N ALA A 132 -0.86 5.07 -7.23
CA ALA A 132 -0.05 4.01 -6.62
C ALA A 132 -0.50 3.66 -5.19
N LEU A 133 -0.92 4.65 -4.38
CA LEU A 133 -1.43 4.40 -3.02
C LEU A 133 -2.77 3.65 -3.05
N GLY A 134 -3.69 4.05 -3.94
CA GLY A 134 -4.96 3.35 -4.13
C GLY A 134 -4.76 1.90 -4.58
N GLU A 135 -3.78 1.66 -5.46
CA GLU A 135 -3.42 0.30 -5.86
C GLU A 135 -2.90 -0.54 -4.68
N ARG A 136 -2.01 0.02 -3.84
CA ARG A 136 -1.53 -0.66 -2.63
C ARG A 136 -2.68 -1.00 -1.68
N ARG A 137 -3.64 -0.09 -1.49
CA ARG A 137 -4.86 -0.33 -0.68
C ARG A 137 -5.69 -1.48 -1.22
N ALA A 138 -6.00 -1.46 -2.51
CA ALA A 138 -6.74 -2.54 -3.15
C ALA A 138 -6.03 -3.90 -3.03
N LYS A 139 -4.71 -3.92 -3.22
CA LYS A 139 -3.88 -5.13 -3.05
C LYS A 139 -3.85 -5.64 -1.60
N SER A 140 -3.80 -4.75 -0.60
CA SER A 140 -3.84 -5.14 0.82
C SER A 140 -5.17 -5.83 1.16
N VAL A 141 -6.27 -5.28 0.67
CA VAL A 141 -7.61 -5.89 0.81
C VAL A 141 -7.68 -7.25 0.10
N ALA A 142 -7.23 -7.33 -1.15
CA ALA A 142 -7.22 -8.56 -1.93
C ALA A 142 -6.42 -9.67 -1.22
N LYS A 143 -5.22 -9.33 -0.74
CA LYS A 143 -4.37 -10.25 0.01
C LYS A 143 -5.07 -10.76 1.27
N TYR A 144 -5.71 -9.90 2.03
CA TYR A 144 -6.41 -10.29 3.25
C TYR A 144 -7.61 -11.19 2.96
N LEU A 145 -8.45 -10.87 1.96
CA LEU A 145 -9.55 -11.74 1.53
C LEU A 145 -9.07 -13.12 1.10
N THR A 146 -7.90 -13.18 0.45
CA THR A 146 -7.30 -14.48 0.06
C THR A 146 -6.89 -15.28 1.30
N THR A 147 -6.37 -14.65 2.36
CA THR A 147 -6.07 -15.35 3.63
C THR A 147 -7.34 -15.86 4.33
N LEU A 148 -8.49 -15.24 4.08
CA LEU A 148 -9.79 -15.67 4.57
C LEU A 148 -10.47 -16.74 3.69
N GLY A 149 -9.81 -17.18 2.62
CA GLY A 149 -10.27 -18.30 1.78
C GLY A 149 -10.96 -17.90 0.46
N VAL A 150 -11.05 -16.60 0.15
CA VAL A 150 -11.55 -16.16 -1.16
C VAL A 150 -10.49 -16.46 -2.22
N LYS A 151 -10.85 -17.15 -3.30
CA LYS A 151 -9.92 -17.54 -4.35
C LYS A 151 -9.36 -16.31 -5.07
N ALA A 152 -8.04 -16.28 -5.30
CA ALA A 152 -7.35 -15.15 -5.92
C ALA A 152 -7.82 -14.88 -7.37
N ASP A 153 -8.20 -15.90 -8.11
CA ASP A 153 -8.72 -15.81 -9.49
C ASP A 153 -10.09 -15.11 -9.59
N ARG A 154 -10.78 -14.98 -8.47
CA ARG A 154 -12.02 -14.21 -8.34
C ARG A 154 -11.82 -12.73 -8.05
N ILE A 155 -10.60 -12.32 -7.69
CA ILE A 155 -10.33 -10.98 -7.22
C ILE A 155 -9.53 -10.21 -8.27
N SER A 156 -10.04 -9.07 -8.68
CA SER A 156 -9.32 -8.07 -9.47
C SER A 156 -9.18 -6.77 -8.68
N THR A 157 -8.13 -6.00 -8.95
CA THR A 157 -7.88 -4.72 -8.29
C THR A 157 -7.79 -3.61 -9.31
N ILE A 158 -8.31 -2.45 -8.96
CA ILE A 158 -8.17 -1.21 -9.72
C ILE A 158 -7.89 -0.05 -8.76
N SER A 159 -7.18 0.95 -9.19
CA SER A 159 -7.03 2.20 -8.46
C SER A 159 -7.66 3.34 -9.23
N TYR A 160 -8.39 4.15 -8.53
CA TYR A 160 -8.88 5.44 -9.02
C TYR A 160 -8.11 6.61 -8.41
N GLY A 161 -7.13 6.32 -7.54
CA GLY A 161 -6.41 7.39 -6.84
C GLY A 161 -7.38 8.36 -6.18
N LYS A 162 -7.28 9.65 -6.48
CA LYS A 162 -8.16 10.71 -5.99
C LYS A 162 -9.29 11.12 -6.96
N GLU A 163 -9.36 10.48 -8.15
CA GLU A 163 -10.26 10.89 -9.23
C GLU A 163 -11.75 10.64 -8.94
N LYS A 164 -12.06 9.71 -8.04
CA LYS A 164 -13.44 9.36 -7.69
C LYS A 164 -13.69 9.54 -6.19
N PRO A 165 -13.81 10.79 -5.70
CA PRO A 165 -14.13 11.04 -4.30
C PRO A 165 -15.56 10.60 -3.99
N ALA A 166 -15.77 9.98 -2.82
CA ALA A 166 -17.10 9.68 -2.29
C ALA A 166 -17.79 10.93 -1.74
N VAL A 167 -16.99 11.85 -1.18
CA VAL A 167 -17.48 13.10 -0.59
C VAL A 167 -16.54 14.22 -1.06
N GLN A 168 -17.14 15.29 -1.56
CA GLN A 168 -16.43 16.53 -1.86
C GLN A 168 -16.16 17.30 -0.57
N GLY A 169 -14.96 17.87 -0.44
CA GLY A 169 -14.55 18.68 0.71
C GLY A 169 -13.06 18.57 1.00
N ASN A 170 -12.53 19.61 1.64
CA ASN A 170 -11.10 19.77 1.95
C ASN A 170 -10.88 19.72 3.47
N ASP A 171 -11.60 18.85 4.15
CA ASP A 171 -11.49 18.63 5.58
C ASP A 171 -11.32 17.13 5.91
N GLU A 172 -10.95 16.83 7.13
CA GLU A 172 -10.73 15.45 7.55
C GLU A 172 -12.03 14.62 7.51
N ALA A 173 -13.20 15.24 7.61
CA ALA A 173 -14.47 14.54 7.52
C ALA A 173 -14.73 13.99 6.10
N ALA A 174 -14.37 14.78 5.07
CA ALA A 174 -14.40 14.34 3.68
C ALA A 174 -13.24 13.37 3.37
N TRP A 175 -12.00 13.72 3.76
CA TRP A 175 -10.81 12.91 3.47
C TRP A 175 -10.89 11.50 4.04
N SER A 176 -11.36 11.34 5.28
CA SER A 176 -11.52 10.03 5.91
C SER A 176 -12.48 9.11 5.15
N LYS A 177 -13.52 9.67 4.52
CA LYS A 177 -14.45 8.92 3.68
C LYS A 177 -13.89 8.60 2.30
N ASN A 178 -12.96 9.42 1.80
CA ASN A 178 -12.32 9.21 0.51
C ASN A 178 -11.20 8.17 0.59
N ARG A 179 -10.52 8.02 1.73
CA ARG A 179 -9.50 6.99 1.96
C ARG A 179 -10.14 5.62 2.16
N ARG A 180 -10.54 4.96 1.07
CA ARG A 180 -11.32 3.73 1.14
C ARG A 180 -10.96 2.72 0.06
N ALA A 181 -11.46 1.50 0.24
CA ALA A 181 -11.58 0.51 -0.82
C ALA A 181 -13.05 0.06 -0.93
N GLU A 182 -13.56 0.06 -2.13
CA GLU A 182 -14.91 -0.38 -2.48
C GLU A 182 -14.90 -1.70 -3.21
N PHE A 183 -16.05 -2.39 -3.21
CA PHE A 183 -16.23 -3.69 -3.84
C PHE A 183 -17.30 -3.62 -4.91
N VAL A 184 -17.00 -4.16 -6.07
CA VAL A 184 -17.95 -4.33 -7.17
C VAL A 184 -18.02 -5.80 -7.53
N ILE A 185 -19.21 -6.39 -7.51
CA ILE A 185 -19.43 -7.76 -8.00
C ILE A 185 -19.53 -7.69 -9.52
N VAL A 186 -18.61 -8.39 -10.19
CA VAL A 186 -18.53 -8.47 -11.64
C VAL A 186 -19.17 -9.80 -12.05
N LYS A 187 -20.17 -9.73 -12.92
CA LYS A 187 -20.84 -10.93 -13.47
C LYS A 187 -20.14 -11.44 -14.70
#